data_c2c20b281f226d7b69d6ec0a9eaca5cf
#
_entry.id   c2c20b281f226d7b69d6ec0a9eaca5cf
#
_cell.length_a   1.000
_cell.length_b   1.000
_cell.length_c   1.000
_cell.angle_alpha   90.00
_cell.angle_beta   90.00
_cell.angle_gamma   90.00
#
_symmetry.space_group_name_H-M   'P 1'
#
loop_
_entity.id
_entity.type
_entity.pdbx_description
1 polymer ?
#
loop_
_entity_poly.entity_id
_entity_poly.type
_entity_poly.pdbx_seq_one_letter_code
_entity_poly.pdbx_strand_id
1 'polypeptide(L)'
;MLENSSVWSNPAFVAIICMCVLSLLRLNVMLSMISATLIAGLMGGLGITESFNAMIDGMKGNLNIALSYILLGALAVAIAKSNLIKVALNKLIGLMDYKRSTFCFLIAFIACFSQNLVPVHIAFIPILIPPLLHLMNRLELDRRAVACALTFGLQAPYLVLPVGFGLIFQTTILEQLKANGVSTTIAQITGVMWIAGLAMVVGLLLAVLTLYKKPRHYQEKSFNIEDYASLQLNYHDYLTFIGIVVAFVIQLATDSMPLAAFLALAIILLGRGIKFKETDSLMDDSVKMMAFIAFVMLVASGVGEVLQKVHAIDGLVNAITSVIQGKFLGAFLMLVVGLFITMGIGTSFGTIPIIAVFYVPLCAKLGFSIESTILLIGIAAALGDAGSPASDSTMGPTCGLNADNQHNHIYDTCVPTFLVYNLPLIVFGVVGALLLG
;
A
#
# COMPACT_ATOMS: atom_id res chain seq x y z
N MET A 1 29.27 8.80 -24.06
CA MET A 1 28.50 9.46 -25.14
C MET A 1 27.10 9.93 -24.71
N LEU A 2 26.69 9.80 -23.45
CA LEU A 2 25.34 10.19 -22.97
C LEU A 2 25.32 11.49 -22.13
N GLU A 3 26.44 12.20 -22.02
CA GLU A 3 26.58 13.39 -21.14
C GLU A 3 25.80 14.63 -21.59
N ASN A 4 25.25 14.65 -22.80
CA ASN A 4 24.48 15.80 -23.34
C ASN A 4 23.11 15.41 -23.94
N SER A 5 22.56 14.26 -23.55
CA SER A 5 21.20 13.89 -23.99
C SER A 5 20.17 14.77 -23.29
N SER A 6 19.25 15.37 -24.06
CA SER A 6 18.09 16.06 -23.48
C SER A 6 17.31 15.11 -22.59
N VAL A 7 16.65 15.61 -21.54
CA VAL A 7 15.79 14.80 -20.64
C VAL A 7 14.87 13.85 -21.42
N TRP A 8 14.35 14.34 -22.55
CA TRP A 8 13.41 13.64 -23.42
C TRP A 8 13.96 12.38 -24.12
N SER A 9 15.30 12.29 -24.31
CA SER A 9 15.97 11.14 -24.92
C SER A 9 16.60 10.20 -23.89
N ASN A 10 16.43 10.46 -22.60
CA ASN A 10 16.97 9.61 -21.54
C ASN A 10 16.14 8.32 -21.42
N PRO A 11 16.76 7.12 -21.44
CA PRO A 11 16.05 5.83 -21.37
C PRO A 11 15.16 5.70 -20.14
N ALA A 12 15.57 6.22 -18.98
CA ALA A 12 14.79 6.18 -17.75
C ALA A 12 13.55 7.06 -17.84
N PHE A 13 13.67 8.27 -18.38
CA PHE A 13 12.53 9.18 -18.57
C PHE A 13 11.51 8.57 -19.54
N VAL A 14 11.99 8.04 -20.66
CA VAL A 14 11.12 7.38 -21.66
C VAL A 14 10.43 6.15 -21.06
N ALA A 15 11.13 5.35 -20.25
CA ALA A 15 10.54 4.20 -19.55
C ALA A 15 9.41 4.62 -18.63
N ILE A 16 9.60 5.65 -17.79
CA ILE A 16 8.56 6.16 -16.88
C ILE A 16 7.34 6.63 -17.68
N ILE A 17 7.54 7.45 -18.70
CA ILE A 17 6.44 7.94 -19.55
C ILE A 17 5.72 6.77 -20.24
N CYS A 18 6.47 5.84 -20.83
CA CYS A 18 5.90 4.66 -21.49
C CYS A 18 5.05 3.83 -20.52
N MET A 19 5.57 3.54 -19.32
CA MET A 19 4.85 2.81 -18.27
C MET A 19 3.55 3.54 -17.89
N CYS A 20 3.61 4.85 -17.65
CA CYS A 20 2.44 5.65 -17.29
C CYS A 20 1.39 5.64 -18.42
N VAL A 21 1.82 5.90 -19.66
CA VAL A 21 0.92 5.94 -20.82
C VAL A 21 0.25 4.59 -21.05
N LEU A 22 1.02 3.49 -21.04
CA LEU A 22 0.48 2.15 -21.23
C LEU A 22 -0.51 1.77 -20.11
N SER A 23 -0.21 2.14 -18.86
CA SER A 23 -1.12 1.89 -17.74
C SER A 23 -2.40 2.73 -17.85
N LEU A 24 -2.32 3.99 -18.29
CA LEU A 24 -3.49 4.83 -18.55
C LEU A 24 -4.33 4.33 -19.73
N LEU A 25 -3.70 3.71 -20.74
CA LEU A 25 -4.38 3.02 -21.84
C LEU A 25 -4.98 1.67 -21.40
N ARG A 26 -4.99 1.38 -20.09
CA ARG A 26 -5.52 0.15 -19.49
C ARG A 26 -4.77 -1.14 -19.84
N LEU A 27 -3.52 -1.05 -20.29
CA LEU A 27 -2.65 -2.22 -20.34
C LEU A 27 -2.35 -2.64 -18.89
N ASN A 28 -2.26 -3.96 -18.67
CA ASN A 28 -1.88 -4.49 -17.36
C ASN A 28 -0.56 -3.86 -16.89
N VAL A 29 -0.50 -3.40 -15.63
CA VAL A 29 0.64 -2.66 -15.06
C VAL A 29 1.95 -3.46 -15.20
N MET A 30 1.93 -4.76 -14.95
CA MET A 30 3.10 -5.64 -15.08
C MET A 30 3.62 -5.67 -16.53
N LEU A 31 2.72 -5.79 -17.51
CA LEU A 31 3.10 -5.75 -18.93
C LEU A 31 3.59 -4.37 -19.34
N SER A 32 3.00 -3.31 -18.78
CA SER A 32 3.47 -1.93 -19.00
C SER A 32 4.89 -1.73 -18.49
N MET A 33 5.21 -2.26 -17.31
CA MET A 33 6.56 -2.21 -16.72
C MET A 33 7.56 -3.01 -17.54
N ILE A 34 7.24 -4.24 -17.94
CA ILE A 34 8.11 -5.08 -18.80
C ILE A 34 8.39 -4.38 -20.14
N SER A 35 7.35 -3.86 -20.79
CA SER A 35 7.50 -3.14 -22.07
C SER A 35 8.37 -1.90 -21.93
N ALA A 36 8.14 -1.11 -20.89
CA ALA A 36 8.94 0.09 -20.58
C ALA A 36 10.41 -0.26 -20.32
N THR A 37 10.65 -1.36 -19.60
CA THR A 37 12.01 -1.86 -19.29
C THR A 37 12.75 -2.28 -20.57
N LEU A 38 12.07 -2.99 -21.48
CA LEU A 38 12.66 -3.38 -22.77
C LEU A 38 13.01 -2.15 -23.62
N ILE A 39 12.11 -1.18 -23.68
CA ILE A 39 12.37 0.09 -24.41
C ILE A 39 13.59 0.79 -23.82
N ALA A 40 13.68 0.88 -22.49
CA ALA A 40 14.84 1.50 -21.84
C ALA A 40 16.14 0.75 -22.10
N GLY A 41 16.11 -0.60 -22.03
CA GLY A 41 17.28 -1.43 -22.33
C GLY A 41 17.78 -1.25 -23.77
N LEU A 42 16.85 -1.28 -24.74
CA LEU A 42 17.16 -1.06 -26.15
C LEU A 42 17.72 0.34 -26.41
N MET A 43 17.12 1.37 -25.82
CA MET A 43 17.63 2.73 -25.91
C MET A 43 19.02 2.88 -25.27
N GLY A 44 19.30 2.13 -24.23
CA GLY A 44 20.60 2.08 -23.57
C GLY A 44 21.65 1.21 -24.27
N GLY A 45 21.28 0.59 -25.39
CA GLY A 45 22.19 -0.24 -26.21
C GLY A 45 22.26 -1.71 -25.83
N LEU A 46 21.38 -2.19 -24.92
CA LEU A 46 21.25 -3.61 -24.63
C LEU A 46 20.44 -4.31 -25.69
N GLY A 47 20.78 -5.58 -25.96
CA GLY A 47 19.89 -6.46 -26.76
C GLY A 47 18.63 -6.86 -25.99
N ILE A 48 17.60 -7.35 -26.70
CA ILE A 48 16.34 -7.82 -26.06
C ILE A 48 16.63 -8.87 -25.01
N THR A 49 17.38 -9.91 -25.35
CA THR A 49 17.74 -11.00 -24.43
C THR A 49 18.54 -10.49 -23.24
N GLU A 50 19.45 -9.56 -23.44
CA GLU A 50 20.26 -8.99 -22.37
C GLU A 50 19.40 -8.14 -21.42
N SER A 51 18.47 -7.37 -21.94
CA SER A 51 17.50 -6.61 -21.15
C SER A 51 16.62 -7.52 -20.28
N PHE A 52 16.13 -8.65 -20.84
CA PHE A 52 15.39 -9.64 -20.07
C PHE A 52 16.22 -10.31 -18.98
N ASN A 53 17.47 -10.68 -19.28
CA ASN A 53 18.37 -11.30 -18.30
C ASN A 53 18.67 -10.33 -17.16
N ALA A 54 18.97 -9.06 -17.46
CA ALA A 54 19.20 -8.04 -16.46
C ALA A 54 17.93 -7.82 -15.59
N MET A 55 16.74 -7.79 -16.19
CA MET A 55 15.48 -7.70 -15.46
C MET A 55 15.29 -8.90 -14.51
N ILE A 56 15.55 -10.14 -14.99
CA ILE A 56 15.46 -11.35 -14.15
C ILE A 56 16.48 -11.33 -13.01
N ASP A 57 17.68 -10.83 -13.25
CA ASP A 57 18.70 -10.69 -12.20
C ASP A 57 18.23 -9.70 -11.13
N GLY A 58 17.64 -8.58 -11.50
CA GLY A 58 17.08 -7.61 -10.57
C GLY A 58 15.93 -8.17 -9.73
N MET A 59 15.12 -9.08 -10.28
CA MET A 59 14.01 -9.72 -9.53
C MET A 59 14.50 -10.50 -8.31
N LYS A 60 15.74 -11.00 -8.31
CA LYS A 60 16.30 -11.79 -7.21
C LYS A 60 16.34 -11.03 -5.89
N GLY A 61 16.50 -9.70 -5.92
CA GLY A 61 16.50 -8.85 -4.73
C GLY A 61 15.19 -8.88 -3.95
N ASN A 62 14.05 -9.08 -4.62
CA ASN A 62 12.72 -9.03 -4.00
C ASN A 62 12.05 -10.39 -3.79
N LEU A 63 12.76 -11.51 -3.92
CA LEU A 63 12.20 -12.87 -3.73
C LEU A 63 11.65 -13.07 -2.31
N ASN A 64 12.34 -12.55 -1.29
CA ASN A 64 11.89 -12.61 0.10
C ASN A 64 10.53 -11.92 0.29
N ILE A 65 10.35 -10.75 -0.31
CA ILE A 65 9.12 -9.98 -0.25
C ILE A 65 8.00 -10.72 -0.97
N ALA A 66 8.26 -11.25 -2.17
CA ALA A 66 7.27 -12.02 -2.93
C ALA A 66 6.80 -13.27 -2.17
N LEU A 67 7.72 -14.02 -1.56
CA LEU A 67 7.39 -15.18 -0.74
C LEU A 67 6.57 -14.75 0.50
N SER A 68 6.94 -13.65 1.15
CA SER A 68 6.19 -13.10 2.29
C SER A 68 4.73 -12.79 1.92
N TYR A 69 4.49 -12.18 0.77
CA TYR A 69 3.13 -11.88 0.29
C TYR A 69 2.29 -13.14 0.15
N ILE A 70 2.83 -14.19 -0.47
CA ILE A 70 2.08 -15.45 -0.67
C ILE A 70 1.77 -16.12 0.67
N LEU A 71 2.74 -16.23 1.58
CA LEU A 71 2.52 -16.89 2.87
C LEU A 71 1.61 -16.07 3.80
N LEU A 72 1.75 -14.74 3.82
CA LEU A 72 0.83 -13.86 4.55
C LEU A 72 -0.57 -13.90 3.94
N GLY A 73 -0.69 -14.00 2.62
CA GLY A 73 -1.97 -14.22 1.96
C GLY A 73 -2.65 -15.50 2.43
N ALA A 74 -1.90 -16.60 2.55
CA ALA A 74 -2.44 -17.86 3.08
C ALA A 74 -2.90 -17.72 4.54
N LEU A 75 -2.13 -17.02 5.37
CA LEU A 75 -2.54 -16.69 6.74
C LEU A 75 -3.82 -15.84 6.76
N ALA A 76 -3.91 -14.86 5.86
CA ALA A 76 -5.11 -14.04 5.69
C ALA A 76 -6.35 -14.84 5.33
N VAL A 77 -6.24 -15.76 4.38
CA VAL A 77 -7.34 -16.66 3.99
C VAL A 77 -7.73 -17.56 5.19
N ALA A 78 -6.75 -18.06 5.95
CA ALA A 78 -7.00 -18.86 7.16
C ALA A 78 -7.85 -18.07 8.17
N ILE A 79 -7.52 -16.81 8.40
CA ILE A 79 -8.24 -15.93 9.32
C ILE A 79 -9.63 -15.57 8.78
N ALA A 80 -9.75 -15.31 7.48
CA ALA A 80 -11.05 -15.04 6.85
C ALA A 80 -12.02 -16.24 6.97
N LYS A 81 -11.51 -17.47 6.98
CA LYS A 81 -12.29 -18.70 7.23
C LYS A 81 -12.68 -18.89 8.69
N SER A 82 -12.07 -18.18 9.64
CA SER A 82 -12.38 -18.23 11.07
C SER A 82 -13.52 -17.30 11.45
N ASN A 83 -14.10 -17.50 12.63
CA ASN A 83 -15.09 -16.59 13.20
C ASN A 83 -14.47 -15.41 13.97
N LEU A 84 -13.13 -15.32 14.06
CA LEU A 84 -12.44 -14.29 14.84
C LEU A 84 -12.91 -12.88 14.49
N ILE A 85 -12.93 -12.57 13.19
CA ILE A 85 -13.35 -11.25 12.70
C ILE A 85 -14.83 -11.01 13.03
N LYS A 86 -15.70 -11.99 12.74
CA LYS A 86 -17.15 -11.86 12.96
C LYS A 86 -17.50 -11.63 14.43
N VAL A 87 -16.85 -12.38 15.34
CA VAL A 87 -17.05 -12.21 16.80
C VAL A 87 -16.49 -10.89 17.31
N ALA A 88 -15.30 -10.48 16.83
CA ALA A 88 -14.74 -9.19 17.19
C ALA A 88 -15.66 -8.03 16.73
N LEU A 89 -16.20 -8.12 15.51
CA LEU A 89 -17.13 -7.14 14.97
C LEU A 89 -18.43 -7.05 15.79
N ASN A 90 -19.01 -8.19 16.16
CA ASN A 90 -20.25 -8.19 16.95
C ASN A 90 -20.07 -7.47 18.30
N LYS A 91 -18.94 -7.69 18.98
CA LYS A 91 -18.59 -6.96 20.20
C LYS A 91 -18.40 -5.46 19.96
N LEU A 92 -17.78 -5.09 18.83
CA LEU A 92 -17.52 -3.69 18.48
C LEU A 92 -18.80 -2.94 18.11
N ILE A 93 -19.72 -3.58 17.38
CA ILE A 93 -21.04 -2.99 17.06
C ILE A 93 -21.81 -2.63 18.35
N GLY A 94 -21.69 -3.44 19.39
CA GLY A 94 -22.30 -3.15 20.70
C GLY A 94 -21.70 -1.94 21.44
N LEU A 95 -20.50 -1.50 21.07
CA LEU A 95 -19.82 -0.33 21.63
C LEU A 95 -20.07 0.97 20.82
N MET A 96 -20.76 0.88 19.68
CA MET A 96 -20.99 2.02 18.80
C MET A 96 -21.94 3.04 19.40
N ASP A 97 -21.42 4.21 19.76
CA ASP A 97 -22.19 5.37 20.17
C ASP A 97 -22.90 6.00 18.96
N TYR A 98 -24.09 6.57 19.17
CA TYR A 98 -24.97 7.11 18.12
C TYR A 98 -24.47 8.44 17.49
N LYS A 99 -23.21 8.85 17.73
CA LYS A 99 -22.63 10.07 17.16
C LYS A 99 -21.90 9.77 15.86
N ARG A 100 -22.21 10.51 14.79
CA ARG A 100 -21.63 10.36 13.43
C ARG A 100 -20.09 10.32 13.43
N SER A 101 -19.47 11.29 14.12
CA SER A 101 -17.99 11.38 14.16
C SER A 101 -17.37 10.22 14.92
N THR A 102 -17.96 9.83 16.06
CA THR A 102 -17.49 8.68 16.86
C THR A 102 -17.52 7.39 16.05
N PHE A 103 -18.60 7.20 15.29
CA PHE A 103 -18.73 6.07 14.36
C PHE A 103 -17.60 6.04 13.34
N CYS A 104 -17.29 7.16 12.67
CA CYS A 104 -16.21 7.22 11.69
C CYS A 104 -14.84 6.93 12.32
N PHE A 105 -14.54 7.49 13.50
CA PHE A 105 -13.28 7.23 14.19
C PHE A 105 -13.16 5.78 14.65
N LEU A 106 -14.25 5.18 15.10
CA LEU A 106 -14.27 3.77 15.48
C LEU A 106 -14.03 2.87 14.26
N ILE A 107 -14.67 3.16 13.12
CA ILE A 107 -14.41 2.45 11.86
C ILE A 107 -12.95 2.61 11.42
N ALA A 108 -12.38 3.81 11.51
CA ALA A 108 -10.98 4.05 11.21
C ALA A 108 -10.06 3.19 12.11
N PHE A 109 -10.34 3.18 13.40
CA PHE A 109 -9.59 2.37 14.38
C PHE A 109 -9.69 0.87 14.08
N ILE A 110 -10.88 0.36 13.80
CA ILE A 110 -11.09 -1.05 13.44
C ILE A 110 -10.35 -1.39 12.15
N ALA A 111 -10.42 -0.53 11.14
CA ALA A 111 -9.73 -0.72 9.86
C ALA A 111 -8.20 -0.75 10.01
N CYS A 112 -7.63 -0.07 11.03
CA CYS A 112 -6.19 -0.16 11.33
C CYS A 112 -5.70 -1.58 11.62
N PHE A 113 -6.55 -2.43 12.18
CA PHE A 113 -6.19 -3.82 12.47
C PHE A 113 -6.32 -4.73 11.24
N SER A 114 -7.16 -4.35 10.26
CA SER A 114 -7.52 -5.23 9.15
C SER A 114 -6.41 -5.45 8.14
N GLN A 115 -5.50 -4.51 7.96
CA GLN A 115 -4.40 -4.62 6.99
C GLN A 115 -3.05 -4.90 7.65
N ASN A 116 -2.85 -4.46 8.88
CA ASN A 116 -1.52 -4.49 9.50
C ASN A 116 -1.25 -5.76 10.30
N LEU A 117 -2.23 -6.29 11.00
CA LEU A 117 -2.08 -7.56 11.72
C LEU A 117 -2.34 -8.74 10.80
N VAL A 118 -3.25 -8.56 9.83
CA VAL A 118 -3.63 -9.61 8.91
C VAL A 118 -4.06 -8.99 7.58
N PRO A 119 -3.52 -9.43 6.45
CA PRO A 119 -3.89 -8.91 5.13
C PRO A 119 -5.29 -9.38 4.70
N VAL A 120 -6.32 -9.07 5.50
CA VAL A 120 -7.71 -9.52 5.29
C VAL A 120 -8.62 -8.38 4.81
N HIS A 121 -8.04 -7.20 4.49
CA HIS A 121 -8.85 -6.05 4.11
C HIS A 121 -9.80 -6.32 2.93
N ILE A 122 -9.38 -7.16 1.99
CA ILE A 122 -10.22 -7.56 0.83
C ILE A 122 -11.46 -8.34 1.28
N ALA A 123 -11.37 -9.16 2.33
CA ALA A 123 -12.51 -9.91 2.87
C ALA A 123 -13.22 -9.18 4.01
N PHE A 124 -12.50 -8.39 4.79
CA PHE A 124 -12.98 -7.74 6.01
C PHE A 124 -14.03 -6.65 5.71
N ILE A 125 -13.72 -5.74 4.79
CA ILE A 125 -14.60 -4.61 4.49
C ILE A 125 -15.92 -5.05 3.88
N PRO A 126 -15.97 -5.97 2.88
CA PRO A 126 -17.22 -6.50 2.37
C PRO A 126 -18.08 -7.27 3.40
N ILE A 127 -17.45 -7.78 4.46
CA ILE A 127 -18.18 -8.45 5.55
C ILE A 127 -18.66 -7.45 6.60
N LEU A 128 -17.80 -6.49 6.98
CA LEU A 128 -18.08 -5.52 8.04
C LEU A 128 -19.11 -4.46 7.63
N ILE A 129 -18.93 -3.87 6.46
CA ILE A 129 -19.63 -2.61 6.12
C ILE A 129 -21.10 -2.81 5.73
N PRO A 130 -21.50 -3.82 4.94
CA PRO A 130 -22.90 -3.97 4.54
C PRO A 130 -23.90 -4.04 5.71
N PRO A 131 -23.65 -4.80 6.79
CA PRO A 131 -24.53 -4.79 7.97
C PRO A 131 -24.64 -3.42 8.65
N LEU A 132 -23.59 -2.60 8.56
CA LEU A 132 -23.56 -1.26 9.16
C LEU A 132 -24.26 -0.19 8.31
N LEU A 133 -24.60 -0.48 7.05
CA LEU A 133 -25.27 0.49 6.17
C LEU A 133 -26.60 0.97 6.75
N HIS A 134 -27.36 0.06 7.37
CA HIS A 134 -28.62 0.44 8.03
C HIS A 134 -28.40 1.44 9.17
N LEU A 135 -27.37 1.23 10.00
CA LEU A 135 -27.00 2.19 11.06
C LEU A 135 -26.51 3.51 10.49
N MET A 136 -25.69 3.48 9.41
CA MET A 136 -25.23 4.69 8.73
C MET A 136 -26.42 5.49 8.17
N ASN A 137 -27.42 4.82 7.61
CA ASN A 137 -28.63 5.47 7.08
C ASN A 137 -29.44 6.10 8.22
N ARG A 138 -29.66 5.41 9.34
CA ARG A 138 -30.35 5.97 10.52
C ARG A 138 -29.63 7.19 11.10
N LEU A 139 -28.29 7.20 11.06
CA LEU A 139 -27.46 8.32 11.47
C LEU A 139 -27.39 9.42 10.41
N GLU A 140 -27.98 9.23 9.24
CA GLU A 140 -27.82 10.12 8.06
C GLU A 140 -26.34 10.44 7.80
N LEU A 141 -25.49 9.43 7.94
CA LEU A 141 -24.06 9.59 7.86
C LEU A 141 -23.61 9.70 6.41
N ASP A 142 -22.83 10.72 6.08
CA ASP A 142 -22.20 10.80 4.76
C ASP A 142 -21.17 9.67 4.60
N ARG A 143 -21.45 8.72 3.72
CA ARG A 143 -20.59 7.55 3.47
C ARG A 143 -19.20 7.92 2.95
N ARG A 144 -18.99 9.14 2.44
CA ARG A 144 -17.68 9.66 2.07
C ARG A 144 -16.77 9.79 3.29
N ALA A 145 -17.31 10.20 4.45
CA ALA A 145 -16.56 10.21 5.71
C ALA A 145 -16.12 8.79 6.11
N VAL A 146 -16.99 7.79 5.94
CA VAL A 146 -16.67 6.38 6.22
C VAL A 146 -15.65 5.84 5.22
N ALA A 147 -15.76 6.18 3.93
CA ALA A 147 -14.75 5.83 2.93
C ALA A 147 -13.37 6.37 3.33
N CYS A 148 -13.28 7.63 3.74
CA CYS A 148 -12.03 8.21 4.25
C CYS A 148 -11.54 7.50 5.52
N ALA A 149 -12.44 7.16 6.45
CA ALA A 149 -12.09 6.45 7.68
C ALA A 149 -11.52 5.05 7.39
N LEU A 150 -12.11 4.31 6.46
CA LEU A 150 -11.61 3.01 6.00
C LEU A 150 -10.25 3.14 5.32
N THR A 151 -10.11 4.08 4.37
CA THR A 151 -8.83 4.33 3.68
C THR A 151 -7.73 4.74 4.67
N PHE A 152 -8.04 5.56 5.69
CA PHE A 152 -7.10 5.86 6.77
C PHE A 152 -6.60 4.59 7.46
N GLY A 153 -7.52 3.73 7.88
CA GLY A 153 -7.16 2.49 8.57
C GLY A 153 -6.37 1.52 7.71
N LEU A 154 -6.62 1.51 6.40
CA LEU A 154 -5.86 0.68 5.46
C LEU A 154 -4.46 1.24 5.21
N GLN A 155 -4.28 2.56 5.18
CA GLN A 155 -3.04 3.18 4.72
C GLN A 155 -2.14 3.70 5.85
N ALA A 156 -2.69 4.46 6.82
CA ALA A 156 -1.88 5.11 7.85
C ALA A 156 -1.01 4.16 8.69
N PRO A 157 -1.52 2.99 9.16
CA PRO A 157 -0.72 2.12 9.99
C PRO A 157 0.49 1.51 9.27
N TYR A 158 0.41 1.11 8.00
CA TYR A 158 1.57 0.53 7.33
C TYR A 158 2.66 1.58 7.04
N LEU A 159 2.31 2.86 6.97
CA LEU A 159 3.32 3.91 6.85
C LEU A 159 4.15 4.06 8.13
N VAL A 160 3.52 3.90 9.30
CA VAL A 160 4.10 4.28 10.60
C VAL A 160 4.61 3.09 11.40
N LEU A 161 3.86 1.97 11.41
CA LEU A 161 4.15 0.84 12.29
C LEU A 161 4.99 -0.21 11.57
N PRO A 162 6.16 -0.61 12.09
CA PRO A 162 6.99 -1.66 11.49
C PRO A 162 6.46 -3.07 11.83
N VAL A 163 5.18 -3.32 11.54
CA VAL A 163 4.47 -4.56 11.88
C VAL A 163 3.60 -4.98 10.70
N GLY A 164 3.53 -6.25 10.39
CA GLY A 164 2.70 -6.77 9.30
C GLY A 164 3.07 -6.13 7.95
N PHE A 165 2.10 -5.56 7.26
CA PHE A 165 2.36 -4.83 6.01
C PHE A 165 3.27 -3.61 6.20
N GLY A 166 3.24 -2.97 7.38
CA GLY A 166 4.15 -1.86 7.66
C GLY A 166 5.60 -2.29 7.72
N LEU A 167 5.91 -3.49 8.22
CA LEU A 167 7.27 -4.00 8.13
C LEU A 167 7.67 -4.27 6.68
N ILE A 168 6.79 -4.84 5.85
CA ILE A 168 7.08 -5.03 4.42
C ILE A 168 7.37 -3.67 3.76
N PHE A 169 6.53 -2.66 4.00
CA PHE A 169 6.70 -1.33 3.45
C PHE A 169 8.05 -0.73 3.83
N GLN A 170 8.38 -0.74 5.13
CA GLN A 170 9.62 -0.16 5.64
C GLN A 170 10.85 -0.98 5.27
N THR A 171 10.76 -2.32 5.21
CA THR A 171 11.84 -3.18 4.73
C THR A 171 12.09 -2.94 3.24
N THR A 172 11.04 -2.73 2.44
CA THR A 172 11.22 -2.38 1.02
C THR A 172 11.98 -1.06 0.87
N ILE A 173 11.64 -0.04 1.65
CA ILE A 173 12.42 1.22 1.67
C ILE A 173 13.88 0.95 2.09
N LEU A 174 14.09 0.18 3.15
CA LEU A 174 15.42 -0.17 3.66
C LEU A 174 16.28 -0.84 2.59
N GLU A 175 15.74 -1.86 1.91
CA GLU A 175 16.45 -2.62 0.90
C GLU A 175 16.79 -1.75 -0.33
N GLN A 176 15.86 -0.89 -0.74
CA GLN A 176 16.10 0.02 -1.86
C GLN A 176 17.14 1.10 -1.52
N LEU A 177 17.14 1.62 -0.30
CA LEU A 177 18.18 2.54 0.16
C LEU A 177 19.55 1.86 0.18
N LYS A 178 19.64 0.64 0.74
CA LYS A 178 20.87 -0.14 0.74
C LYS A 178 21.37 -0.47 -0.67
N ALA A 179 20.48 -0.85 -1.58
CA ALA A 179 20.83 -1.13 -2.98
C ALA A 179 21.40 0.10 -3.69
N ASN A 180 21.01 1.31 -3.26
CA ASN A 180 21.55 2.57 -3.75
C ASN A 180 22.69 3.15 -2.87
N GLY A 181 23.32 2.32 -2.03
CA GLY A 181 24.51 2.70 -1.24
C GLY A 181 24.24 3.51 0.02
N VAL A 182 22.97 3.64 0.46
CA VAL A 182 22.61 4.37 1.67
C VAL A 182 22.37 3.40 2.82
N SER A 183 23.15 3.52 3.89
CA SER A 183 22.99 2.71 5.10
C SER A 183 21.96 3.35 6.05
N THR A 184 20.94 2.59 6.41
CA THR A 184 19.88 2.99 7.36
C THR A 184 19.35 1.77 8.11
N THR A 185 18.45 1.99 9.06
CA THR A 185 17.81 0.94 9.87
C THR A 185 16.30 1.10 9.84
N ILE A 186 15.56 0.01 10.15
CA ILE A 186 14.09 0.07 10.31
C ILE A 186 13.70 1.10 11.37
N ALA A 187 14.45 1.21 12.47
CA ALA A 187 14.18 2.17 13.53
C ALA A 187 14.26 3.64 13.03
N GLN A 188 15.24 3.96 12.16
CA GLN A 188 15.34 5.29 11.55
C GLN A 188 14.16 5.55 10.60
N ILE A 189 13.80 4.56 9.77
CA ILE A 189 12.66 4.68 8.86
C ILE A 189 11.37 4.92 9.66
N THR A 190 11.10 4.09 10.67
CA THR A 190 9.95 4.26 11.58
C THR A 190 9.96 5.64 12.24
N GLY A 191 11.14 6.08 12.73
CA GLY A 191 11.33 7.36 13.39
C GLY A 191 11.08 8.57 12.50
N VAL A 192 11.09 8.42 11.18
CA VAL A 192 10.79 9.48 10.21
C VAL A 192 9.35 9.40 9.72
N MET A 193 8.84 8.20 9.48
CA MET A 193 7.53 7.96 8.84
C MET A 193 6.33 8.38 9.68
N TRP A 194 6.50 8.68 11.00
CA TRP A 194 5.42 9.27 11.79
C TRP A 194 4.91 10.60 11.21
N ILE A 195 5.74 11.34 10.46
CA ILE A 195 5.34 12.59 9.78
C ILE A 195 4.25 12.28 8.75
N ALA A 196 4.41 11.20 7.97
CA ALA A 196 3.38 10.73 7.05
C ALA A 196 2.10 10.30 7.80
N GLY A 197 2.25 9.61 8.92
CA GLY A 197 1.12 9.24 9.78
C GLY A 197 0.36 10.46 10.31
N LEU A 198 1.07 11.51 10.73
CA LEU A 198 0.45 12.75 11.18
C LEU A 198 -0.33 13.44 10.05
N ALA A 199 0.21 13.45 8.83
CA ALA A 199 -0.50 13.97 7.65
C ALA A 199 -1.82 13.20 7.41
N MET A 200 -1.80 11.86 7.54
CA MET A 200 -2.99 11.02 7.42
C MET A 200 -4.01 11.31 8.53
N VAL A 201 -3.57 11.52 9.78
CA VAL A 201 -4.45 11.91 10.90
C VAL A 201 -5.12 13.25 10.60
N VAL A 202 -4.36 14.25 10.13
CA VAL A 202 -4.92 15.55 9.71
C VAL A 202 -5.97 15.36 8.63
N GLY A 203 -5.69 14.52 7.63
CA GLY A 203 -6.67 14.19 6.58
C GLY A 203 -7.95 13.57 7.12
N LEU A 204 -7.85 12.60 8.04
CA LEU A 204 -9.00 11.99 8.70
C LEU A 204 -9.85 13.02 9.48
N LEU A 205 -9.18 13.88 10.26
CA LEU A 205 -9.86 14.93 11.00
C LEU A 205 -10.59 15.91 10.08
N LEU A 206 -9.95 16.33 8.99
CA LEU A 206 -10.56 17.17 7.96
C LEU A 206 -11.79 16.49 7.34
N ALA A 207 -11.70 15.22 6.96
CA ALA A 207 -12.82 14.47 6.38
C ALA A 207 -14.02 14.40 7.34
N VAL A 208 -13.80 13.96 8.58
CA VAL A 208 -14.85 13.61 9.53
C VAL A 208 -15.44 14.84 10.22
N LEU A 209 -14.62 15.82 10.58
CA LEU A 209 -15.05 16.97 11.39
C LEU A 209 -15.46 18.19 10.56
N THR A 210 -15.04 18.26 9.28
CA THR A 210 -15.28 19.44 8.45
C THR A 210 -16.00 19.11 7.14
N LEU A 211 -15.35 18.40 6.22
CA LEU A 211 -15.79 18.26 4.84
C LEU A 211 -17.06 17.41 4.70
N TYR A 212 -17.13 16.27 5.38
CA TYR A 212 -18.25 15.30 5.25
C TYR A 212 -19.06 15.17 6.54
N LYS A 213 -19.11 16.25 7.34
CA LYS A 213 -19.89 16.31 8.59
C LYS A 213 -21.39 16.44 8.37
N LYS A 214 -21.81 17.01 7.22
CA LYS A 214 -23.23 17.28 6.92
C LYS A 214 -23.99 15.97 6.74
N PRO A 215 -25.29 15.92 7.17
CA PRO A 215 -26.12 14.75 6.94
C PRO A 215 -26.33 14.49 5.44
N ARG A 216 -26.37 13.22 5.07
CA ARG A 216 -26.71 12.76 3.72
C ARG A 216 -27.73 11.62 3.81
N HIS A 217 -28.85 11.76 3.12
CA HIS A 217 -29.91 10.76 3.12
C HIS A 217 -29.66 9.67 2.08
N TYR A 218 -29.93 8.43 2.47
CA TYR A 218 -29.89 7.25 1.62
C TYR A 218 -31.20 6.49 1.73
N GLN A 219 -31.63 5.82 0.66
CA GLN A 219 -32.81 4.98 0.68
C GLN A 219 -32.59 3.73 1.51
N GLU A 220 -33.50 3.36 2.37
CA GLU A 220 -33.47 2.09 3.06
C GLU A 220 -33.72 0.94 2.09
N LYS A 221 -32.75 0.03 1.99
CA LYS A 221 -32.91 -1.23 1.27
C LYS A 221 -32.74 -2.36 2.27
N SER A 222 -33.59 -3.36 2.19
CA SER A 222 -33.48 -4.57 3.03
C SER A 222 -32.28 -5.41 2.58
N PHE A 223 -31.37 -5.69 3.50
CA PHE A 223 -30.32 -6.68 3.33
C PHE A 223 -30.65 -7.91 4.15
N ASN A 224 -30.36 -9.10 3.64
CA ASN A 224 -30.25 -10.30 4.46
C ASN A 224 -29.00 -10.17 5.33
N ILE A 225 -29.16 -9.66 6.53
CA ILE A 225 -28.10 -9.63 7.53
C ILE A 225 -28.03 -11.05 8.10
N GLU A 226 -26.94 -11.78 7.83
CA GLU A 226 -26.63 -12.98 8.60
C GLU A 226 -26.56 -12.60 10.08
N ASP A 227 -27.26 -13.31 10.92
CA ASP A 227 -27.31 -13.03 12.35
C ASP A 227 -25.99 -13.43 13.02
N TYR A 228 -25.05 -12.50 13.09
CA TYR A 228 -23.75 -12.71 13.75
C TYR A 228 -23.86 -12.72 15.28
N ALA A 229 -25.04 -12.39 15.85
CA ALA A 229 -25.24 -12.25 17.29
C ALA A 229 -25.02 -13.57 18.07
N SER A 230 -25.22 -14.72 17.41
CA SER A 230 -25.10 -16.04 18.00
C SER A 230 -23.73 -16.71 17.83
N LEU A 231 -22.78 -16.09 17.10
CA LEU A 231 -21.48 -16.70 16.82
C LEU A 231 -20.58 -16.68 18.06
N GLN A 232 -20.08 -17.86 18.43
CA GLN A 232 -19.07 -18.04 19.46
C GLN A 232 -17.75 -18.50 18.83
N LEU A 233 -16.64 -18.16 19.50
CA LEU A 233 -15.33 -18.68 19.12
C LEU A 233 -15.26 -20.17 19.40
N ASN A 234 -14.79 -20.92 18.42
CA ASN A 234 -14.56 -22.36 18.52
C ASN A 234 -13.05 -22.66 18.64
N TYR A 235 -12.69 -23.93 18.81
CA TYR A 235 -11.29 -24.36 18.92
C TYR A 235 -10.43 -23.93 17.72
N HIS A 236 -10.97 -23.95 16.51
CA HIS A 236 -10.24 -23.56 15.30
C HIS A 236 -9.93 -22.06 15.27
N ASP A 237 -10.84 -21.24 15.81
CA ASP A 237 -10.64 -19.79 15.93
C ASP A 237 -9.52 -19.47 16.92
N TYR A 238 -9.44 -20.18 18.05
CA TYR A 238 -8.34 -20.02 19.02
C TYR A 238 -6.99 -20.41 18.42
N LEU A 239 -6.93 -21.49 17.63
CA LEU A 239 -5.69 -21.88 16.93
C LEU A 239 -5.26 -20.83 15.92
N THR A 240 -6.20 -20.25 15.18
CA THR A 240 -5.93 -19.16 14.25
C THR A 240 -5.41 -17.92 14.99
N PHE A 241 -6.00 -17.59 16.14
CA PHE A 241 -5.51 -16.50 16.99
C PHE A 241 -4.09 -16.75 17.51
N ILE A 242 -3.81 -17.97 17.99
CA ILE A 242 -2.45 -18.37 18.40
C ILE A 242 -1.47 -18.25 17.23
N GLY A 243 -1.87 -18.68 16.03
CA GLY A 243 -1.08 -18.52 14.81
C GLY A 243 -0.70 -17.05 14.53
N ILE A 244 -1.65 -16.13 14.67
CA ILE A 244 -1.39 -14.69 14.53
C ILE A 244 -0.37 -14.21 15.56
N VAL A 245 -0.55 -14.57 16.82
CA VAL A 245 0.37 -14.19 17.91
C VAL A 245 1.77 -14.74 17.66
N VAL A 246 1.88 -15.99 17.23
CA VAL A 246 3.17 -16.61 16.89
C VAL A 246 3.81 -15.92 15.69
N ALA A 247 3.06 -15.59 14.63
CA ALA A 247 3.58 -14.84 13.50
C ALA A 247 4.21 -13.52 13.96
N PHE A 248 3.52 -12.79 14.82
CA PHE A 248 4.00 -11.54 15.39
C PHE A 248 5.28 -11.72 16.22
N VAL A 249 5.30 -12.69 17.13
CA VAL A 249 6.47 -12.97 18.01
C VAL A 249 7.68 -13.40 17.19
N ILE A 250 7.51 -14.34 16.24
CA ILE A 250 8.61 -14.81 15.39
C ILE A 250 9.13 -13.70 14.49
N GLN A 251 8.26 -12.86 13.95
CA GLN A 251 8.66 -11.71 13.15
C GLN A 251 9.53 -10.75 13.95
N LEU A 252 9.15 -10.40 15.18
CA LEU A 252 9.94 -9.53 16.05
C LEU A 252 11.28 -10.16 16.48
N ALA A 253 11.33 -11.49 16.61
CA ALA A 253 12.52 -12.21 17.05
C ALA A 253 13.52 -12.48 15.93
N THR A 254 13.07 -12.61 14.69
CA THR A 254 13.90 -13.10 13.56
C THR A 254 14.03 -12.13 12.40
N ASP A 255 13.26 -11.02 12.40
CA ASP A 255 13.10 -10.09 11.27
C ASP A 255 12.72 -10.80 9.95
N SER A 256 12.20 -12.04 10.02
CA SER A 256 11.84 -12.87 8.87
C SER A 256 10.33 -13.04 8.75
N MET A 257 9.73 -12.28 7.86
CA MET A 257 8.30 -12.38 7.55
C MET A 257 7.88 -13.74 6.97
N PRO A 258 8.59 -14.31 5.97
CA PRO A 258 8.16 -15.58 5.41
C PRO A 258 8.23 -16.70 6.45
N LEU A 259 9.25 -16.70 7.33
CA LEU A 259 9.36 -17.68 8.41
C LEU A 259 8.21 -17.52 9.43
N ALA A 260 7.91 -16.29 9.81
CA ALA A 260 6.82 -15.99 10.75
C ALA A 260 5.46 -16.47 10.21
N ALA A 261 5.14 -16.16 8.96
CA ALA A 261 3.92 -16.58 8.31
C ALA A 261 3.85 -18.12 8.14
N PHE A 262 4.95 -18.76 7.76
CA PHE A 262 5.04 -20.21 7.61
C PHE A 262 4.79 -20.93 8.95
N LEU A 263 5.43 -20.50 10.04
CA LEU A 263 5.25 -21.12 11.36
C LEU A 263 3.84 -20.92 11.89
N ALA A 264 3.23 -19.75 11.67
CA ALA A 264 1.83 -19.52 12.00
C ALA A 264 0.89 -20.47 11.26
N LEU A 265 1.08 -20.62 9.94
CA LEU A 265 0.32 -21.59 9.14
C LEU A 265 0.53 -23.03 9.61
N ALA A 266 1.78 -23.40 9.93
CA ALA A 266 2.10 -24.72 10.45
C ALA A 266 1.32 -25.02 11.77
N ILE A 267 1.24 -24.07 12.69
CA ILE A 267 0.45 -24.22 13.94
C ILE A 267 -1.03 -24.42 13.63
N ILE A 268 -1.59 -23.61 12.74
CA ILE A 268 -3.01 -23.70 12.36
C ILE A 268 -3.31 -25.04 11.71
N LEU A 269 -2.44 -25.53 10.82
CA LEU A 269 -2.60 -26.79 10.10
C LEU A 269 -2.39 -28.01 11.02
N LEU A 270 -1.31 -28.05 11.79
CA LEU A 270 -1.00 -29.16 12.72
C LEU A 270 -2.03 -29.25 13.83
N GLY A 271 -2.54 -28.12 14.31
CA GLY A 271 -3.64 -28.06 15.27
C GLY A 271 -5.01 -28.39 14.65
N ARG A 272 -5.07 -28.70 13.34
CA ARG A 272 -6.32 -28.92 12.58
C ARG A 272 -7.30 -27.76 12.61
N GLY A 273 -6.78 -26.54 12.75
CA GLY A 273 -7.57 -25.30 12.56
C GLY A 273 -8.14 -25.19 11.15
N ILE A 274 -7.41 -25.76 10.18
CA ILE A 274 -7.85 -25.99 8.80
C ILE A 274 -7.56 -27.45 8.46
N LYS A 275 -8.46 -28.11 7.75
CA LYS A 275 -8.28 -29.51 7.34
C LYS A 275 -7.18 -29.60 6.28
N PHE A 276 -6.34 -30.64 6.35
CA PHE A 276 -5.28 -30.86 5.35
C PHE A 276 -5.80 -30.91 3.91
N LYS A 277 -7.02 -31.41 3.68
CA LYS A 277 -7.66 -31.43 2.36
C LYS A 277 -8.03 -30.03 1.83
N GLU A 278 -8.04 -29.03 2.67
CA GLU A 278 -8.38 -27.64 2.33
C GLU A 278 -7.13 -26.78 2.07
N THR A 279 -5.92 -27.35 2.23
CA THR A 279 -4.66 -26.62 2.04
C THR A 279 -4.46 -26.12 0.63
N ASP A 280 -4.83 -26.94 -0.37
CA ASP A 280 -4.73 -26.55 -1.78
C ASP A 280 -5.64 -25.34 -2.08
N SER A 281 -6.91 -25.39 -1.61
CA SER A 281 -7.83 -24.27 -1.72
C SER A 281 -7.32 -23.02 -0.98
N LEU A 282 -6.70 -23.20 0.20
CA LEU A 282 -6.12 -22.11 0.97
C LEU A 282 -4.99 -21.41 0.17
N MET A 283 -4.10 -22.21 -0.41
CA MET A 283 -2.99 -21.69 -1.21
C MET A 283 -3.46 -21.05 -2.51
N ASP A 284 -4.42 -21.66 -3.18
CA ASP A 284 -5.04 -21.10 -4.41
C ASP A 284 -5.66 -19.72 -4.14
N ASP A 285 -6.42 -19.59 -3.04
CA ASP A 285 -7.05 -18.33 -2.67
C ASP A 285 -5.98 -17.28 -2.30
N SER A 286 -4.91 -17.70 -1.60
CA SER A 286 -3.77 -16.83 -1.30
C SER A 286 -3.07 -16.35 -2.58
N VAL A 287 -2.78 -17.25 -3.51
CA VAL A 287 -2.12 -16.91 -4.78
C VAL A 287 -3.01 -15.96 -5.58
N LYS A 288 -4.32 -16.24 -5.71
CA LYS A 288 -5.26 -15.33 -6.38
C LYS A 288 -5.26 -13.93 -5.79
N MET A 289 -5.13 -13.82 -4.46
CA MET A 289 -5.15 -12.55 -3.76
C MET A 289 -3.82 -11.79 -3.87
N MET A 290 -2.68 -12.48 -3.75
CA MET A 290 -1.37 -11.85 -3.54
C MET A 290 -0.40 -11.95 -4.73
N ALA A 291 -0.61 -12.87 -5.68
CA ALA A 291 0.36 -13.10 -6.74
C ALA A 291 0.60 -11.86 -7.60
N PHE A 292 -0.45 -11.11 -7.93
CA PHE A 292 -0.30 -9.89 -8.73
C PHE A 292 0.65 -8.90 -8.07
N ILE A 293 0.45 -8.60 -6.78
CA ILE A 293 1.29 -7.67 -6.02
C ILE A 293 2.72 -8.22 -5.91
N ALA A 294 2.87 -9.50 -5.58
CA ALA A 294 4.18 -10.15 -5.47
C ALA A 294 4.97 -10.05 -6.80
N PHE A 295 4.32 -10.30 -7.93
CA PHE A 295 4.97 -10.19 -9.24
C PHE A 295 5.27 -8.74 -9.63
N VAL A 296 4.40 -7.78 -9.34
CA VAL A 296 4.68 -6.35 -9.56
C VAL A 296 5.94 -5.93 -8.81
N MET A 297 6.12 -6.38 -7.56
CA MET A 297 7.32 -6.11 -6.77
C MET A 297 8.59 -6.69 -7.39
N LEU A 298 8.52 -7.92 -7.92
CA LEU A 298 9.64 -8.55 -8.63
C LEU A 298 9.99 -7.77 -9.89
N VAL A 299 9.00 -7.49 -10.75
CA VAL A 299 9.22 -6.76 -12.02
C VAL A 299 9.77 -5.35 -11.75
N ALA A 300 9.27 -4.66 -10.72
CA ALA A 300 9.73 -3.32 -10.36
C ALA A 300 11.23 -3.29 -10.01
N SER A 301 11.70 -4.29 -9.24
CA SER A 301 13.14 -4.45 -8.96
C SER A 301 13.95 -4.70 -10.23
N GLY A 302 13.38 -5.50 -11.15
CA GLY A 302 13.99 -5.75 -12.46
C GLY A 302 14.09 -4.50 -13.34
N VAL A 303 13.09 -3.60 -13.30
CA VAL A 303 13.16 -2.28 -13.97
C VAL A 303 14.37 -1.50 -13.46
N GLY A 304 14.53 -1.42 -12.13
CA GLY A 304 15.65 -0.72 -11.50
C GLY A 304 17.01 -1.24 -11.98
N GLU A 305 17.20 -2.55 -12.03
CA GLU A 305 18.45 -3.19 -12.48
C GLU A 305 18.78 -2.83 -13.94
N VAL A 306 17.81 -2.89 -14.85
CA VAL A 306 18.03 -2.52 -16.25
C VAL A 306 18.42 -1.04 -16.38
N LEU A 307 17.73 -0.15 -15.66
CA LEU A 307 18.00 1.28 -15.69
C LEU A 307 19.39 1.63 -15.12
N GLN A 308 19.83 0.92 -14.09
CA GLN A 308 21.20 1.05 -13.56
C GLN A 308 22.22 0.56 -14.58
N LYS A 309 22.00 -0.62 -15.18
CA LYS A 309 22.92 -1.22 -16.14
C LYS A 309 23.15 -0.36 -17.39
N VAL A 310 22.13 0.38 -17.83
CA VAL A 310 22.25 1.32 -18.96
C VAL A 310 22.69 2.73 -18.56
N HIS A 311 23.06 2.95 -17.29
CA HIS A 311 23.46 4.27 -16.76
C HIS A 311 22.45 5.40 -17.03
N ALA A 312 21.18 5.04 -17.18
CA ALA A 312 20.12 5.99 -17.50
C ALA A 312 19.78 6.92 -16.34
N ILE A 313 20.05 6.47 -15.10
CA ILE A 313 19.70 7.18 -13.88
C ILE A 313 20.55 8.43 -13.72
N ASP A 314 21.87 8.31 -13.84
CA ASP A 314 22.80 9.42 -13.68
C ASP A 314 22.51 10.55 -14.68
N GLY A 315 22.25 10.20 -15.93
CA GLY A 315 21.86 11.15 -16.97
C GLY A 315 20.57 11.88 -16.63
N LEU A 316 19.55 11.18 -16.14
CA LEU A 316 18.27 11.76 -15.74
C LEU A 316 18.42 12.70 -14.54
N VAL A 317 19.14 12.25 -13.50
CA VAL A 317 19.40 13.03 -12.28
C VAL A 317 20.16 14.31 -12.61
N ASN A 318 21.19 14.23 -13.48
CA ASN A 318 21.93 15.41 -13.93
C ASN A 318 21.06 16.41 -14.69
N ALA A 319 20.21 15.91 -15.59
CA ALA A 319 19.31 16.74 -16.37
C ALA A 319 18.23 17.40 -15.48
N ILE A 320 17.66 16.67 -14.53
CA ILE A 320 16.66 17.21 -13.59
C ILE A 320 17.30 18.27 -12.68
N THR A 321 18.48 18.01 -12.11
CA THR A 321 19.14 18.94 -11.19
C THR A 321 19.64 20.21 -11.87
N SER A 322 19.86 20.21 -13.19
CA SER A 322 20.17 21.42 -13.93
C SER A 322 18.98 22.40 -14.02
N VAL A 323 17.76 21.89 -13.91
CA VAL A 323 16.53 22.68 -13.98
C VAL A 323 15.98 23.03 -12.60
N ILE A 324 16.10 22.08 -11.64
CA ILE A 324 15.59 22.25 -10.28
C ILE A 324 16.58 23.07 -9.45
N GLN A 325 16.21 24.29 -9.10
CA GLN A 325 16.95 25.13 -8.18
C GLN A 325 16.33 25.05 -6.78
N GLY A 326 17.03 24.36 -5.85
CA GLY A 326 16.69 24.33 -4.42
C GLY A 326 15.85 23.12 -3.97
N LYS A 327 15.97 22.84 -2.67
CA LYS A 327 15.34 21.68 -1.99
C LYS A 327 13.82 21.71 -2.05
N PHE A 328 13.20 22.88 -1.92
CA PHE A 328 11.73 23.01 -1.94
C PHE A 328 11.13 22.49 -3.25
N LEU A 329 11.62 22.99 -4.38
CA LEU A 329 11.11 22.58 -5.69
C LEU A 329 11.44 21.11 -5.96
N GLY A 330 12.61 20.63 -5.55
CA GLY A 330 13.01 19.25 -5.67
C GLY A 330 12.07 18.32 -4.90
N ALA A 331 11.83 18.59 -3.62
CA ALA A 331 10.90 17.81 -2.80
C ALA A 331 9.47 17.80 -3.36
N PHE A 332 8.97 18.98 -3.75
CA PHE A 332 7.62 19.10 -4.31
C PHE A 332 7.45 18.30 -5.61
N LEU A 333 8.40 18.42 -6.54
CA LEU A 333 8.33 17.70 -7.81
C LEU A 333 8.49 16.20 -7.64
N MET A 334 9.38 15.72 -6.76
CA MET A 334 9.47 14.30 -6.43
C MET A 334 8.13 13.76 -5.88
N LEU A 335 7.49 14.48 -4.98
CA LEU A 335 6.19 14.04 -4.45
C LEU A 335 5.10 14.03 -5.51
N VAL A 336 5.04 15.03 -6.39
CA VAL A 336 4.07 15.08 -7.49
C VAL A 336 4.32 13.96 -8.51
N VAL A 337 5.58 13.71 -8.88
CA VAL A 337 5.92 12.58 -9.77
C VAL A 337 5.58 11.25 -9.14
N GLY A 338 5.91 11.06 -7.86
CA GLY A 338 5.54 9.87 -7.10
C GLY A 338 4.02 9.65 -7.07
N LEU A 339 3.24 10.71 -6.85
CA LEU A 339 1.79 10.68 -6.90
C LEU A 339 1.27 10.08 -8.23
N PHE A 340 1.76 10.57 -9.38
CA PHE A 340 1.33 10.06 -10.68
C PHE A 340 1.75 8.61 -10.92
N ILE A 341 2.97 8.24 -10.51
CA ILE A 341 3.47 6.87 -10.64
C ILE A 341 2.59 5.93 -9.80
N THR A 342 2.35 6.26 -8.53
CA THR A 342 1.55 5.41 -7.62
C THR A 342 0.09 5.33 -8.07
N MET A 343 -0.51 6.42 -8.54
CA MET A 343 -1.85 6.38 -9.13
C MET A 343 -1.95 5.44 -10.34
N GLY A 344 -0.91 5.41 -11.17
CA GLY A 344 -0.85 4.55 -12.35
C GLY A 344 -0.67 3.06 -12.00
N ILE A 345 0.13 2.77 -10.96
CA ILE A 345 0.42 1.40 -10.50
C ILE A 345 -0.70 0.87 -9.61
N GLY A 346 -1.34 1.73 -8.82
CA GLY A 346 -2.40 1.38 -7.88
C GLY A 346 -1.92 0.75 -6.57
N THR A 347 -0.60 0.82 -6.27
CA THR A 347 -0.04 0.29 -5.02
C THR A 347 1.21 1.03 -4.57
N SER A 348 1.26 1.38 -3.28
CA SER A 348 2.41 2.02 -2.65
C SER A 348 3.66 1.12 -2.69
N PHE A 349 3.49 -0.17 -2.48
CA PHE A 349 4.60 -1.14 -2.39
C PHE A 349 5.34 -1.30 -3.72
N GLY A 350 4.61 -1.34 -4.84
CA GLY A 350 5.21 -1.43 -6.17
C GLY A 350 5.92 -0.15 -6.62
N THR A 351 5.56 0.99 -6.03
CA THR A 351 6.14 2.29 -6.36
C THR A 351 7.53 2.47 -5.76
N ILE A 352 7.77 2.00 -4.51
CA ILE A 352 9.05 2.21 -3.81
C ILE A 352 10.26 1.80 -4.64
N PRO A 353 10.36 0.57 -5.19
CA PRO A 353 11.53 0.16 -5.97
C PRO A 353 11.75 1.03 -7.21
N ILE A 354 10.67 1.50 -7.82
CA ILE A 354 10.73 2.31 -9.04
C ILE A 354 11.29 3.70 -8.73
N ILE A 355 10.73 4.38 -7.70
CA ILE A 355 11.12 5.75 -7.39
C ILE A 355 12.47 5.83 -6.68
N ALA A 356 12.81 4.85 -5.83
CA ALA A 356 14.05 4.88 -5.04
C ALA A 356 15.30 4.98 -5.92
N VAL A 357 15.30 4.30 -7.06
CA VAL A 357 16.39 4.30 -8.04
C VAL A 357 16.74 5.74 -8.51
N PHE A 358 15.72 6.62 -8.59
CA PHE A 358 15.89 8.02 -9.00
C PHE A 358 16.01 8.96 -7.81
N TYR A 359 15.20 8.73 -6.76
CA TYR A 359 15.10 9.67 -5.64
C TYR A 359 16.34 9.64 -4.75
N VAL A 360 16.97 8.48 -4.55
CA VAL A 360 18.17 8.40 -3.71
C VAL A 360 19.31 9.25 -4.29
N PRO A 361 19.74 9.07 -5.55
CA PRO A 361 20.81 9.89 -6.11
C PRO A 361 20.38 11.36 -6.29
N LEU A 362 19.11 11.64 -6.58
CA LEU A 362 18.60 13.00 -6.70
C LEU A 362 18.63 13.74 -5.35
N CYS A 363 18.19 13.08 -4.26
CA CYS A 363 18.24 13.62 -2.91
C CYS A 363 19.68 13.92 -2.49
N ALA A 364 20.60 12.98 -2.73
CA ALA A 364 22.01 13.16 -2.43
C ALA A 364 22.59 14.40 -3.17
N LYS A 365 22.25 14.58 -4.45
CA LYS A 365 22.72 15.69 -5.26
C LYS A 365 22.09 17.03 -4.86
N LEU A 366 20.83 17.04 -4.40
CA LEU A 366 20.17 18.23 -3.88
C LEU A 366 20.57 18.55 -2.42
N GLY A 367 21.39 17.71 -1.80
CA GLY A 367 21.89 17.90 -0.44
C GLY A 367 20.86 17.60 0.65
N PHE A 368 19.89 16.72 0.40
CA PHE A 368 18.97 16.21 1.41
C PHE A 368 19.67 15.21 2.36
N SER A 369 19.24 15.18 3.61
CA SER A 369 19.67 14.17 4.59
C SER A 369 19.10 12.78 4.24
N ILE A 370 19.61 11.74 4.92
CA ILE A 370 19.06 10.38 4.79
C ILE A 370 17.61 10.36 5.26
N GLU A 371 17.29 11.06 6.35
CA GLU A 371 15.95 11.17 6.91
C GLU A 371 14.98 11.83 5.92
N SER A 372 15.40 12.93 5.28
CA SER A 372 14.60 13.57 4.21
C SER A 372 14.37 12.64 3.04
N THR A 373 15.39 11.86 2.64
CA THR A 373 15.30 10.88 1.55
C THR A 373 14.31 9.77 1.89
N ILE A 374 14.36 9.23 3.11
CA ILE A 374 13.40 8.25 3.63
C ILE A 374 11.97 8.81 3.54
N LEU A 375 11.76 10.03 4.05
CA LEU A 375 10.45 10.67 4.08
C LEU A 375 9.90 10.87 2.67
N LEU A 376 10.72 11.40 1.76
CA LEU A 376 10.30 11.66 0.39
C LEU A 376 9.94 10.38 -0.37
N ILE A 377 10.72 9.30 -0.22
CA ILE A 377 10.41 8.00 -0.84
C ILE A 377 9.14 7.43 -0.23
N GLY A 378 9.02 7.40 1.10
CA GLY A 378 7.87 6.83 1.79
C GLY A 378 6.57 7.57 1.48
N ILE A 379 6.59 8.90 1.51
CA ILE A 379 5.40 9.71 1.16
C ILE A 379 5.10 9.62 -0.33
N ALA A 380 6.09 9.70 -1.23
CA ALA A 380 5.87 9.59 -2.66
C ALA A 380 5.23 8.25 -3.05
N ALA A 381 5.62 7.16 -2.38
CA ALA A 381 4.99 5.86 -2.56
C ALA A 381 3.57 5.80 -1.98
N ALA A 382 3.29 6.52 -0.91
CA ALA A 382 1.97 6.59 -0.29
C ALA A 382 0.98 7.46 -1.06
N LEU A 383 1.49 8.52 -1.71
CA LEU A 383 0.69 9.43 -2.52
C LEU A 383 0.05 8.68 -3.69
N GLY A 384 -1.21 8.98 -3.97
CA GLY A 384 -1.96 8.37 -5.06
C GLY A 384 -2.56 6.99 -4.74
N ASP A 385 -2.10 6.29 -3.70
CA ASP A 385 -2.75 5.08 -3.21
C ASP A 385 -4.16 5.43 -2.68
N ALA A 386 -4.25 6.41 -1.77
CA ALA A 386 -5.53 7.05 -1.48
C ALA A 386 -5.99 7.87 -2.70
N GLY A 387 -7.09 7.47 -3.29
CA GLY A 387 -7.70 8.16 -4.44
C GLY A 387 -7.49 7.50 -5.79
N SER A 388 -6.57 6.53 -5.93
CA SER A 388 -6.47 5.75 -7.16
C SER A 388 -7.70 4.85 -7.35
N PRO A 389 -8.33 4.86 -8.53
CA PRO A 389 -9.43 3.95 -8.81
C PRO A 389 -9.04 2.47 -8.84
N ALA A 390 -7.75 2.17 -8.95
CA ALA A 390 -7.21 0.83 -9.02
C ALA A 390 -6.61 0.33 -7.69
N SER A 391 -6.62 1.17 -6.64
CA SER A 391 -6.04 0.81 -5.35
C SER A 391 -7.01 0.02 -4.47
N ASP A 392 -6.46 -0.92 -3.72
CA ASP A 392 -7.20 -1.65 -2.67
C ASP A 392 -7.71 -0.71 -1.58
N SER A 393 -6.99 0.41 -1.31
CA SER A 393 -7.38 1.43 -0.33
C SER A 393 -8.65 2.18 -0.71
N THR A 394 -9.09 2.11 -1.97
CA THR A 394 -10.33 2.71 -2.48
C THR A 394 -11.36 1.67 -2.91
N MET A 395 -10.92 0.59 -3.57
CA MET A 395 -11.82 -0.49 -4.01
C MET A 395 -12.44 -1.23 -2.83
N GLY A 396 -11.66 -1.52 -1.78
CA GLY A 396 -12.14 -2.16 -0.57
C GLY A 396 -13.29 -1.38 0.08
N PRO A 397 -13.08 -0.10 0.46
CA PRO A 397 -14.15 0.76 0.98
C PRO A 397 -15.38 0.82 0.07
N THR A 398 -15.19 0.98 -1.24
CA THR A 398 -16.29 1.04 -2.19
C THR A 398 -17.11 -0.26 -2.20
N CYS A 399 -16.43 -1.43 -2.20
CA CYS A 399 -17.11 -2.72 -2.24
C CYS A 399 -18.09 -2.88 -1.07
N GLY A 400 -17.69 -2.49 0.14
CA GLY A 400 -18.58 -2.51 1.30
C GLY A 400 -19.67 -1.43 1.26
N LEU A 401 -19.30 -0.18 0.97
CA LEU A 401 -20.23 0.96 1.02
C LEU A 401 -21.24 0.99 -0.12
N ASN A 402 -20.93 0.34 -1.24
CA ASN A 402 -21.82 0.24 -2.40
C ASN A 402 -22.65 -1.05 -2.44
N ALA A 403 -22.73 -1.82 -1.36
CA ALA A 403 -23.53 -3.04 -1.34
C ALA A 403 -25.02 -2.82 -1.65
N ASP A 404 -25.52 -1.60 -1.43
CA ASP A 404 -26.90 -1.18 -1.77
C ASP A 404 -27.01 -0.37 -3.07
N ASN A 405 -25.92 -0.24 -3.85
CA ASN A 405 -25.84 0.55 -5.07
C ASN A 405 -26.14 2.05 -4.89
N GLN A 406 -25.74 2.63 -3.75
CA GLN A 406 -25.92 4.04 -3.45
C GLN A 406 -24.61 4.79 -3.16
N HIS A 407 -23.47 4.20 -3.51
CA HIS A 407 -22.15 4.78 -3.29
C HIS A 407 -21.28 4.66 -4.54
N ASN A 408 -20.93 5.78 -5.15
CA ASN A 408 -20.16 5.81 -6.38
C ASN A 408 -18.66 5.69 -6.08
N HIS A 409 -17.97 4.76 -6.75
CA HIS A 409 -16.55 4.51 -6.55
C HIS A 409 -15.69 5.77 -6.76
N ILE A 410 -15.90 6.48 -7.85
CA ILE A 410 -15.07 7.65 -8.18
C ILE A 410 -15.43 8.85 -7.31
N TYR A 411 -16.73 9.23 -7.27
CA TYR A 411 -17.14 10.48 -6.64
C TYR A 411 -17.32 10.39 -5.12
N ASP A 412 -17.61 9.19 -4.59
CA ASP A 412 -17.85 9.03 -3.15
C ASP A 412 -16.68 8.33 -2.40
N THR A 413 -15.72 7.71 -3.13
CA THR A 413 -14.49 7.16 -2.52
C THR A 413 -13.23 7.81 -3.07
N CYS A 414 -12.94 7.69 -4.39
CA CYS A 414 -11.64 8.10 -4.92
C CYS A 414 -11.39 9.60 -4.77
N VAL A 415 -12.33 10.46 -5.20
CA VAL A 415 -12.16 11.92 -5.09
C VAL A 415 -12.07 12.39 -3.63
N PRO A 416 -12.96 11.96 -2.71
CA PRO A 416 -12.84 12.32 -1.30
C PRO A 416 -11.52 11.93 -0.67
N THR A 417 -11.09 10.68 -0.83
CA THR A 417 -9.85 10.18 -0.23
C THR A 417 -8.62 10.83 -0.85
N PHE A 418 -8.64 11.10 -2.16
CA PHE A 418 -7.59 11.84 -2.85
C PHE A 418 -7.35 13.21 -2.21
N LEU A 419 -8.42 14.00 -2.06
CA LEU A 419 -8.31 15.37 -1.55
C LEU A 419 -7.85 15.42 -0.10
N VAL A 420 -8.39 14.56 0.76
CA VAL A 420 -8.12 14.63 2.20
C VAL A 420 -6.77 14.02 2.60
N TYR A 421 -6.19 13.14 1.81
CA TYR A 421 -4.93 12.49 2.17
C TYR A 421 -3.74 12.98 1.35
N ASN A 422 -3.88 13.11 0.02
CA ASN A 422 -2.72 13.51 -0.78
C ASN A 422 -2.30 14.95 -0.55
N LEU A 423 -3.23 15.89 -0.31
CA LEU A 423 -2.87 17.28 -0.03
C LEU A 423 -2.06 17.42 1.29
N PRO A 424 -2.53 16.89 2.45
CA PRO A 424 -1.71 16.88 3.65
C PRO A 424 -0.38 16.14 3.48
N LEU A 425 -0.35 14.98 2.82
CA LEU A 425 0.89 14.23 2.58
C LEU A 425 1.91 15.03 1.79
N ILE A 426 1.50 15.77 0.74
CA ILE A 426 2.41 16.66 0.00
C ILE A 426 2.94 17.77 0.91
N VAL A 427 2.05 18.44 1.66
CA VAL A 427 2.46 19.55 2.56
C VAL A 427 3.43 19.06 3.62
N PHE A 428 3.08 17.98 4.34
CA PHE A 428 3.93 17.41 5.39
C PHE A 428 5.22 16.81 4.81
N GLY A 429 5.16 16.24 3.61
CA GLY A 429 6.33 15.70 2.92
C GLY A 429 7.33 16.79 2.55
N VAL A 430 6.87 17.88 1.94
CA VAL A 430 7.75 19.02 1.60
C VAL A 430 8.30 19.68 2.85
N VAL A 431 7.42 20.04 3.80
CA VAL A 431 7.85 20.71 5.04
C VAL A 431 8.78 19.80 5.86
N GLY A 432 8.40 18.53 6.03
CA GLY A 432 9.22 17.56 6.77
C GLY A 432 10.59 17.35 6.13
N ALA A 433 10.67 17.20 4.80
CA ALA A 433 11.94 17.05 4.11
C ALA A 433 12.85 18.28 4.25
N LEU A 434 12.29 19.48 4.30
CA LEU A 434 13.07 20.71 4.49
C LEU A 434 13.52 20.88 5.96
N LEU A 435 12.75 20.40 6.93
CA LEU A 435 13.10 20.48 8.35
C LEU A 435 14.11 19.42 8.77
N LEU A 436 14.11 18.27 8.14
CA LEU A 436 15.05 17.17 8.40
C LEU A 436 16.41 17.38 7.73
N GLY A 437 16.54 18.32 6.82
CA GLY A 437 17.80 18.71 6.20
C GLY A 437 17.78 18.70 4.73
#